data_a01d8ddcace2be3254c198884cf0c494
#
_entry.id   a01d8ddcace2be3254c198884cf0c494
#
_cell.length_a   1.000
_cell.length_b   1.000
_cell.length_c   1.000
_cell.angle_alpha   90.00
_cell.angle_beta   90.00
_cell.angle_gamma   90.00
#
_symmetry.space_group_name_H-M   'P 1'
#
loop_
_entity.id
_entity.type
_entity.pdbx_description
1 polymer ?
#
loop_
_entity_poly.entity_id
_entity_poly.type
_entity_poly.pdbx_seq_one_letter_code
_entity_poly.pdbx_strand_id
1 'polypeptide(L)'
;MNDTKIKVLLVEPEKYPKEIVIDDSLEAMQEVVGGDIEEYMPFDDDVAIICNEEGKMRGLPLNRAVYMQDNDKKEMVDIICGKFFICYAPPESESFQSLPDDMMKKYKEQFKYPERFSKDVGGNIVAEPFKPKSKDYER
;
A
#
# COMPACT_ATOMS: atom_id res chain seq x y z
N MET A 1 -23.61 11.00 -15.38
CA MET A 1 -22.45 10.65 -15.45
C MET A 1 -21.65 10.96 -14.30
N ASN A 2 -20.91 10.14 -13.86
CA ASN A 2 -20.18 10.38 -12.73
C ASN A 2 -18.75 10.39 -13.00
N ASP A 3 -18.21 11.55 -12.91
CA ASP A 3 -16.78 11.65 -13.01
C ASP A 3 -16.18 11.70 -11.63
N THR A 4 -16.63 10.79 -10.82
CA THR A 4 -16.13 10.76 -9.46
C THR A 4 -14.69 10.30 -9.45
N LYS A 5 -13.87 11.04 -8.74
CA LYS A 5 -12.47 10.68 -8.57
C LYS A 5 -12.16 10.62 -7.09
N ILE A 6 -11.20 9.79 -6.74
CA ILE A 6 -10.77 9.69 -5.36
C ILE A 6 -9.26 9.91 -5.29
N LYS A 7 -8.83 10.52 -4.19
CA LYS A 7 -7.43 10.77 -3.92
C LYS A 7 -6.93 9.68 -2.98
N VAL A 8 -5.91 8.95 -3.40
CA VAL A 8 -5.41 7.81 -2.67
C VAL A 8 -3.89 7.91 -2.53
N LEU A 9 -3.32 7.08 -1.68
CA LEU A 9 -1.89 7.04 -1.47
C LEU A 9 -1.32 5.85 -2.24
N LEU A 10 -0.53 6.12 -3.27
CA LEU A 10 0.09 5.07 -4.07
C LEU A 10 1.45 4.71 -3.48
N VAL A 11 1.70 3.42 -3.31
CA VAL A 11 2.96 2.92 -2.80
C VAL A 11 3.54 1.96 -3.83
N GLU A 12 4.69 2.30 -4.37
CA GLU A 12 5.36 1.51 -5.39
C GLU A 12 6.67 0.95 -4.84
N PRO A 13 7.09 -0.22 -5.32
CA PRO A 13 8.38 -0.76 -4.87
C PRO A 13 9.51 0.21 -5.13
N GLU A 14 10.39 0.37 -4.17
CA GLU A 14 11.62 1.15 -4.28
C GLU A 14 11.41 2.65 -4.42
N LYS A 15 10.22 3.15 -4.14
CA LYS A 15 9.93 4.58 -4.24
C LYS A 15 9.23 5.08 -2.99
N TYR A 16 9.30 6.39 -2.78
CA TYR A 16 8.50 7.03 -1.74
C TYR A 16 7.03 7.00 -2.15
N PRO A 17 6.12 6.91 -1.18
CA PRO A 17 4.70 6.96 -1.52
C PRO A 17 4.30 8.32 -2.05
N LYS A 18 3.25 8.36 -2.86
CA LYS A 18 2.78 9.63 -3.40
C LYS A 18 1.27 9.64 -3.50
N GLU A 19 0.71 10.84 -3.41
CA GLU A 19 -0.72 11.03 -3.56
C GLU A 19 -1.07 11.04 -5.03
N ILE A 20 -2.09 10.31 -5.40
CA ILE A 20 -2.58 10.32 -6.78
C ILE A 20 -4.10 10.40 -6.75
N VAL A 21 -4.67 10.80 -7.87
CA VAL A 21 -6.10 10.85 -8.06
C VAL A 21 -6.44 9.86 -9.15
N ILE A 22 -7.39 8.97 -8.87
CA ILE A 22 -7.83 7.98 -9.84
C ILE A 22 -9.34 8.05 -9.98
N ASP A 23 -9.84 7.52 -11.08
CA ASP A 23 -11.28 7.38 -11.25
C ASP A 23 -11.81 6.38 -10.22
N ASP A 24 -13.00 6.64 -9.73
CA ASP A 24 -13.66 5.74 -8.80
C ASP A 24 -14.31 4.62 -9.62
N SER A 25 -13.48 3.73 -10.15
CA SER A 25 -13.96 2.63 -10.96
C SER A 25 -13.07 1.42 -10.75
N LEU A 26 -13.64 0.26 -10.95
CA LEU A 26 -12.87 -0.97 -10.84
C LEU A 26 -11.74 -1.00 -11.86
N GLU A 27 -12.01 -0.55 -13.07
CA GLU A 27 -10.99 -0.54 -14.12
C GLU A 27 -9.78 0.30 -13.73
N ALA A 28 -10.03 1.48 -13.15
CA ALA A 28 -8.92 2.35 -12.76
C ALA A 28 -8.09 1.70 -11.66
N MET A 29 -8.74 1.05 -10.71
CA MET A 29 -8.04 0.37 -9.63
C MET A 29 -7.23 -0.80 -10.14
N GLN A 30 -7.81 -1.58 -11.05
CA GLN A 30 -7.11 -2.70 -11.64
C GLN A 30 -5.89 -2.23 -12.44
N GLU A 31 -6.03 -1.09 -13.09
CA GLU A 31 -4.91 -0.55 -13.85
C GLU A 31 -3.74 -0.17 -12.94
N VAL A 32 -4.03 0.40 -11.80
CA VAL A 32 -2.98 0.78 -10.85
C VAL A 32 -2.21 -0.44 -10.38
N VAL A 33 -2.91 -1.50 -10.00
CA VAL A 33 -2.24 -2.66 -9.40
C VAL A 33 -1.83 -3.71 -10.42
N GLY A 34 -2.27 -3.56 -11.68
CA GLY A 34 -1.85 -4.45 -12.75
C GLY A 34 -2.61 -5.75 -12.84
N GLY A 35 -3.83 -5.79 -12.33
CA GLY A 35 -4.65 -7.01 -12.37
C GLY A 35 -5.82 -6.90 -11.44
N ASP A 36 -6.44 -8.03 -11.14
CA ASP A 36 -7.57 -8.04 -10.23
C ASP A 36 -7.15 -7.55 -8.86
N ILE A 37 -8.09 -6.88 -8.19
CA ILE A 37 -7.76 -6.25 -6.91
C ILE A 37 -8.16 -7.14 -5.74
N GLU A 38 -7.40 -6.99 -4.66
CA GLU A 38 -7.73 -7.58 -3.37
C GLU A 38 -7.82 -6.43 -2.37
N GLU A 39 -8.85 -6.45 -1.55
CA GLU A 39 -9.03 -5.48 -0.50
C GLU A 39 -8.49 -6.07 0.80
N TYR A 40 -7.53 -5.38 1.42
CA TYR A 40 -6.87 -5.89 2.61
C TYR A 40 -6.93 -4.81 3.68
N MET A 41 -7.48 -5.14 4.83
CA MET A 41 -7.71 -4.15 5.89
C MET A 41 -7.04 -4.56 7.19
N PRO A 42 -5.71 -4.45 7.26
CA PRO A 42 -5.00 -4.90 8.47
C PRO A 42 -4.95 -3.86 9.59
N PHE A 43 -5.43 -2.64 9.35
CA PHE A 43 -5.27 -1.56 10.31
C PHE A 43 -6.59 -1.28 11.05
N ASP A 44 -6.49 -0.59 12.19
CA ASP A 44 -7.67 -0.24 12.96
C ASP A 44 -8.49 0.87 12.31
N ASP A 45 -7.86 1.72 11.53
CA ASP A 45 -8.59 2.77 10.81
C ASP A 45 -9.43 2.15 9.69
N ASP A 46 -10.45 2.88 9.27
CA ASP A 46 -11.31 2.42 8.17
C ASP A 46 -10.66 2.68 6.83
N VAL A 47 -9.48 2.15 6.63
CA VAL A 47 -8.75 2.28 5.39
C VAL A 47 -8.49 0.89 4.81
N ALA A 48 -8.42 0.83 3.50
CA ALA A 48 -8.13 -0.43 2.81
C ALA A 48 -6.87 -0.29 1.98
N ILE A 49 -6.07 -1.33 2.01
CA ILE A 49 -4.99 -1.51 1.06
C ILE A 49 -5.59 -2.23 -0.14
N ILE A 50 -5.46 -1.65 -1.32
CA ILE A 50 -5.91 -2.29 -2.55
C ILE A 50 -4.67 -2.74 -3.31
N CYS A 51 -4.54 -4.04 -3.48
CA CYS A 51 -3.34 -4.61 -4.08
C CYS A 51 -3.73 -5.65 -5.12
N ASN A 52 -2.74 -6.18 -5.82
CA ASN A 52 -2.97 -7.21 -6.84
C ASN A 52 -3.30 -8.54 -6.15
N GLU A 53 -4.42 -9.11 -6.50
CA GLU A 53 -4.89 -10.34 -5.87
C GLU A 53 -3.90 -11.49 -6.06
N GLU A 54 -3.16 -11.49 -7.17
CA GLU A 54 -2.22 -12.55 -7.48
C GLU A 54 -0.77 -12.13 -7.39
N GLY A 55 -0.49 -11.04 -6.67
CA GLY A 55 0.85 -10.47 -6.65
C GLY A 55 1.92 -11.46 -6.25
N LYS A 56 1.66 -12.24 -5.20
CA LYS A 56 2.65 -13.21 -4.74
C LYS A 56 2.82 -14.36 -5.73
N MET A 57 1.72 -14.86 -6.25
CA MET A 57 1.77 -15.96 -7.19
C MET A 57 2.45 -15.58 -8.50
N ARG A 58 2.27 -14.33 -8.91
CA ARG A 58 2.88 -13.85 -10.16
C ARG A 58 4.29 -13.36 -9.97
N GLY A 59 4.81 -13.40 -8.75
CA GLY A 59 6.19 -12.99 -8.50
C GLY A 59 6.41 -11.51 -8.66
N LEU A 60 5.41 -10.68 -8.38
CA LEU A 60 5.60 -9.24 -8.43
C LEU A 60 6.61 -8.82 -7.37
N PRO A 61 7.32 -7.72 -7.58
CA PRO A 61 8.35 -7.30 -6.62
C PRO A 61 7.79 -7.09 -5.23
N LEU A 62 8.55 -7.49 -4.22
CA LEU A 62 8.19 -7.21 -2.84
C LEU A 62 8.23 -5.71 -2.61
N ASN A 63 7.20 -5.17 -1.98
CA ASN A 63 7.04 -3.73 -1.87
C ASN A 63 7.20 -3.26 -0.43
N ARG A 64 6.29 -3.62 0.42
CA ARG A 64 6.31 -3.19 1.82
C ARG A 64 5.86 -4.31 2.72
N ALA A 65 6.48 -4.42 3.88
CA ALA A 65 6.01 -5.32 4.92
C ALA A 65 4.89 -4.64 5.70
N VAL A 66 3.94 -5.43 6.17
CA VAL A 66 2.85 -4.96 7.00
C VAL A 66 3.06 -5.52 8.39
N TYR A 67 2.97 -4.66 9.39
CA TYR A 67 3.19 -5.03 10.77
C TYR A 67 1.94 -4.80 11.60
N MET A 68 1.74 -5.68 12.57
CA MET A 68 0.73 -5.48 13.59
C MET A 68 1.44 -5.30 14.91
N GLN A 69 0.91 -4.41 15.74
CA GLN A 69 1.49 -4.17 17.04
C GLN A 69 0.61 -4.79 18.11
N ASP A 70 1.17 -5.67 18.91
CA ASP A 70 0.46 -6.30 19.99
C ASP A 70 1.27 -6.05 21.25
N ASN A 71 0.73 -5.25 22.14
CA ASN A 71 1.43 -4.77 23.34
C ASN A 71 2.69 -4.03 22.89
N ASP A 72 3.85 -4.48 23.28
CA ASP A 72 5.08 -3.79 22.90
C ASP A 72 5.78 -4.47 21.73
N LYS A 73 5.14 -5.47 21.14
CA LYS A 73 5.75 -6.20 20.04
C LYS A 73 5.19 -5.79 18.70
N LYS A 74 6.09 -5.58 17.75
CA LYS A 74 5.73 -5.28 16.39
C LYS A 74 6.08 -6.49 15.56
N GLU A 75 5.06 -7.09 14.95
CA GLU A 75 5.24 -8.35 14.26
C GLU A 75 4.87 -8.24 12.81
N MET A 76 5.73 -8.75 11.92
CA MET A 76 5.43 -8.75 10.50
C MET A 76 4.37 -9.80 10.21
N VAL A 77 3.23 -9.36 9.67
CA VAL A 77 2.14 -10.27 9.39
C VAL A 77 1.95 -10.51 7.91
N ASP A 78 2.50 -9.66 7.04
CA ASP A 78 2.36 -9.86 5.60
C ASP A 78 3.38 -9.01 4.88
N ILE A 79 3.55 -9.31 3.58
CA ILE A 79 4.35 -8.49 2.68
C ILE A 79 3.52 -8.28 1.42
N ILE A 80 3.34 -7.02 1.03
CA ILE A 80 2.58 -6.72 -0.18
C ILE A 80 3.52 -6.76 -1.38
N CYS A 81 3.13 -7.49 -2.40
CA CYS A 81 3.91 -7.61 -3.64
C CYS A 81 3.27 -6.78 -4.74
N GLY A 82 4.08 -5.98 -5.43
CA GLY A 82 3.58 -5.10 -6.48
C GLY A 82 3.08 -3.79 -5.94
N LYS A 83 2.59 -2.94 -6.83
CA LYS A 83 2.04 -1.64 -6.42
C LYS A 83 0.77 -1.83 -5.64
N PHE A 84 0.53 -0.96 -4.67
CA PHE A 84 -0.74 -0.93 -3.98
C PHE A 84 -1.09 0.52 -3.66
N PHE A 85 -2.35 0.74 -3.32
CA PHE A 85 -2.74 2.07 -2.85
C PHE A 85 -3.63 1.93 -1.63
N ILE A 86 -3.73 3.02 -0.87
CA ILE A 86 -4.54 3.06 0.33
C ILE A 86 -5.66 4.05 0.11
N CYS A 87 -6.89 3.64 0.38
CA CYS A 87 -8.07 4.47 0.26
C CYS A 87 -8.90 4.36 1.52
N TYR A 88 -9.93 5.21 1.61
CA TYR A 88 -10.83 5.20 2.75
C TYR A 88 -11.96 4.21 2.46
N ALA A 89 -12.27 3.37 3.42
CA ALA A 89 -13.27 2.32 3.25
C ALA A 89 -14.16 2.23 4.50
N PRO A 90 -14.96 3.27 4.78
CA PRO A 90 -15.81 3.24 5.97
C PRO A 90 -16.89 2.18 5.82
N PRO A 91 -17.25 1.50 6.92
CA PRO A 91 -18.19 0.37 6.83
C PRO A 91 -19.55 0.73 6.28
N GLU A 92 -19.98 1.98 6.47
CA GLU A 92 -21.29 2.39 6.02
C GLU A 92 -21.34 2.77 4.54
N SER A 93 -20.22 2.78 3.86
CA SER A 93 -20.16 3.12 2.45
C SER A 93 -19.97 1.88 1.60
N GLU A 94 -20.66 1.80 0.47
CA GLU A 94 -20.47 0.68 -0.45
C GLU A 94 -19.33 0.92 -1.42
N SER A 95 -18.77 2.12 -1.43
CA SER A 95 -17.68 2.42 -2.34
C SER A 95 -16.49 2.94 -1.58
N PHE A 96 -15.31 2.79 -2.18
CA PHE A 96 -14.10 3.37 -1.63
C PHE A 96 -14.14 4.88 -1.81
N GLN A 97 -13.52 5.60 -0.91
CA GLN A 97 -13.53 7.05 -0.91
C GLN A 97 -12.12 7.59 -0.81
N SER A 98 -11.99 8.89 -1.05
CA SER A 98 -10.70 9.56 -0.91
C SER A 98 -10.18 9.39 0.51
N LEU A 99 -8.89 9.16 0.62
CA LEU A 99 -8.26 9.04 1.94
C LEU A 99 -8.27 10.41 2.61
N PRO A 100 -8.83 10.52 3.82
CA PRO A 100 -8.82 11.82 4.52
C PRO A 100 -7.41 12.33 4.77
N ASP A 101 -7.27 13.64 4.88
CA ASP A 101 -5.96 14.27 4.98
C ASP A 101 -5.13 13.76 6.15
N ASP A 102 -5.76 13.56 7.30
CA ASP A 102 -5.02 13.09 8.47
C ASP A 102 -4.54 11.65 8.27
N MET A 103 -5.33 10.82 7.62
CA MET A 103 -4.92 9.45 7.31
C MET A 103 -3.89 9.42 6.19
N MET A 104 -4.03 10.31 5.21
CA MET A 104 -3.03 10.44 4.16
C MET A 104 -1.66 10.72 4.77
N LYS A 105 -1.61 11.65 5.71
CA LYS A 105 -0.37 12.01 6.38
C LYS A 105 0.17 10.84 7.19
N LYS A 106 -0.71 10.15 7.92
CA LYS A 106 -0.32 9.04 8.77
C LYS A 106 0.30 7.91 7.96
N TYR A 107 -0.36 7.50 6.89
CA TYR A 107 0.12 6.36 6.12
C TYR A 107 1.27 6.73 5.19
N LYS A 108 1.33 7.98 4.75
CA LYS A 108 2.48 8.46 4.00
C LYS A 108 3.74 8.36 4.87
N GLU A 109 3.61 8.67 6.15
CA GLU A 109 4.73 8.55 7.07
C GLU A 109 5.06 7.08 7.36
N GLN A 110 4.02 6.26 7.54
CA GLN A 110 4.23 4.86 7.88
C GLN A 110 4.93 4.09 6.76
N PHE A 111 4.59 4.36 5.51
CA PHE A 111 5.18 3.66 4.37
C PHE A 111 6.23 4.49 3.65
N LYS A 112 6.75 5.50 4.33
CA LYS A 112 7.63 6.47 3.68
C LYS A 112 8.81 5.85 2.97
N TYR A 113 9.52 4.94 3.62
CA TYR A 113 10.73 4.40 3.04
C TYR A 113 10.48 3.07 2.36
N PRO A 114 10.94 2.91 1.13
CA PRO A 114 10.92 1.58 0.51
C PRO A 114 11.82 0.64 1.29
N GLU A 115 11.61 -0.65 1.08
CA GLU A 115 12.28 -1.67 1.88
C GLU A 115 12.98 -2.67 1.00
N ARG A 116 14.11 -3.17 1.49
CA ARG A 116 14.80 -4.29 0.90
C ARG A 116 14.55 -5.51 1.74
N PHE A 117 14.42 -6.62 1.07
CA PHE A 117 14.03 -7.86 1.74
C PHE A 117 15.14 -8.88 1.59
N SER A 118 15.43 -9.60 2.67
CA SER A 118 16.46 -10.64 2.68
C SER A 118 16.02 -11.72 3.64
N LYS A 119 16.79 -12.80 3.70
CA LYS A 119 16.53 -13.86 4.67
C LYS A 119 17.67 -13.89 5.68
N ASP A 120 17.32 -14.06 6.94
CA ASP A 120 18.35 -14.23 7.97
C ASP A 120 18.81 -15.67 8.02
N VAL A 121 19.69 -15.99 8.96
CA VAL A 121 20.26 -17.33 9.04
C VAL A 121 19.21 -18.39 9.39
N GLY A 122 18.11 -17.99 10.01
CA GLY A 122 17.03 -18.91 10.32
C GLY A 122 16.02 -19.06 9.22
N GLY A 123 16.23 -18.39 8.08
CA GLY A 123 15.29 -18.45 6.97
C GLY A 123 14.12 -17.48 7.07
N ASN A 124 14.14 -16.59 8.05
CA ASN A 124 13.07 -15.61 8.23
C ASN A 124 13.30 -14.42 7.30
N ILE A 125 12.22 -13.87 6.79
CA ILE A 125 12.32 -12.70 5.93
C ILE A 125 12.52 -11.46 6.79
N VAL A 126 13.50 -10.64 6.42
CA VAL A 126 13.82 -9.40 7.09
C VAL A 126 13.58 -8.26 6.11
N ALA A 127 12.88 -7.23 6.55
CA ALA A 127 12.61 -6.04 5.75
C ALA A 127 13.36 -4.88 6.35
N GLU A 128 14.17 -4.20 5.54
CA GLU A 128 14.95 -3.06 6.01
C GLU A 128 14.68 -1.83 5.16
N PRO A 129 14.31 -0.71 5.78
CA PRO A 129 14.04 0.50 5.02
C PRO A 129 15.33 1.05 4.41
N PHE A 130 15.19 1.72 3.28
CA PHE A 130 16.33 2.40 2.68
C PHE A 130 15.82 3.70 2.04
N LYS A 131 16.74 4.62 1.77
CA LYS A 131 16.40 5.88 1.14
C LYS A 131 16.77 5.79 -0.34
N PRO A 132 15.79 5.99 -1.23
CA PRO A 132 16.09 6.02 -2.65
C PRO A 132 17.00 7.20 -2.97
N LYS A 133 17.69 7.12 -4.08
CA LYS A 133 18.53 8.23 -4.52
C LYS A 133 17.64 9.43 -4.79
N SER A 134 18.15 10.63 -4.48
CA SER A 134 17.34 11.83 -4.50
C SER A 134 16.60 12.05 -5.80
N LYS A 135 17.22 11.80 -6.93
CA LYS A 135 16.56 12.08 -8.19
C LYS A 135 15.46 11.10 -8.55
N ASP A 136 15.33 10.02 -7.80
CA ASP A 136 14.30 9.04 -8.10
C ASP A 136 12.94 9.45 -7.59
N TYR A 137 12.88 10.43 -6.69
CA TYR A 137 11.60 10.79 -6.11
C TYR A 137 11.31 12.28 -6.15
N GLU A 138 12.12 13.02 -6.79
CA GLU A 138 11.83 14.44 -6.98
C GLU A 138 10.84 14.66 -8.09
N ARG A 139 10.29 13.63 -8.63
CA ARG A 139 9.37 13.72 -9.77
C ARG A 139 7.95 13.65 -9.29
#